data_8ce79a96372bee1c886b005a16b50dd1
#
_entry.id   8ce79a96372bee1c886b005a16b50dd1
#
_cell.length_a   1.000
_cell.length_b   1.000
_cell.length_c   1.000
_cell.angle_alpha   90.00
_cell.angle_beta   90.00
_cell.angle_gamma   90.00
#
_symmetry.space_group_name_H-M   'P 1'
#
loop_
_entity.id
_entity.type
_entity.pdbx_description
1 polymer ?
#
loop_
_entity_poly.entity_id
_entity_poly.type
_entity_poly.pdbx_seq_one_letter_code
_entity_poly.pdbx_strand_id
1 'polypeptide(L)'
;FIVGCGPCVCNAEPLADFFDLMMLGEGEVQLPDVCDTIIQGRREGLTKREILKRLCHIEGVYVPAFYDVSYRPDGRVEAITAKEGAPAVVRKAIIQDMNSQPLPENFVVPMIGAVHDRAQIEVLRGCVRGCRFCQAGFIYRPMRERDADMLSKAGRSLCGLSLIHI
;
A
#
# COMPACT_ATOMS: atom_id res chain seq x y z
N PHE A 1 17.48 -1.12 -0.52
CA PHE A 1 16.24 -1.86 -0.34
C PHE A 1 15.40 -1.78 -1.61
N ILE A 2 14.87 -2.92 -2.03
CA ILE A 2 13.88 -3.01 -3.11
C ILE A 2 12.52 -3.26 -2.44
N VAL A 3 11.60 -2.31 -2.61
CA VAL A 3 10.31 -2.29 -1.91
C VAL A 3 9.18 -2.49 -2.92
N GLY A 4 8.35 -3.50 -2.69
CA GLY A 4 7.13 -3.73 -3.45
C GLY A 4 5.93 -3.06 -2.77
N CYS A 5 5.04 -2.43 -3.57
CA CYS A 5 3.78 -1.88 -3.08
C CYS A 5 2.69 -1.97 -4.15
N GLY A 6 1.46 -1.67 -3.76
CA GLY A 6 0.30 -1.70 -4.64
C GLY A 6 -0.48 -3.02 -4.59
N PRO A 7 -1.57 -3.16 -5.37
CA PRO A 7 -2.50 -4.28 -5.22
C PRO A 7 -1.89 -5.65 -5.54
N CYS A 8 -0.89 -5.71 -6.43
CA CYS A 8 -0.29 -6.99 -6.83
C CYS A 8 0.51 -7.65 -5.71
N VAL A 9 1.09 -6.89 -4.78
CA VAL A 9 1.86 -7.45 -3.66
C VAL A 9 1.00 -8.17 -2.62
N CYS A 10 -0.32 -8.06 -2.69
CA CYS A 10 -1.22 -8.87 -1.87
C CYS A 10 -1.12 -10.37 -2.19
N ASN A 11 -0.57 -10.72 -3.37
CA ASN A 11 -0.10 -12.06 -3.70
C ASN A 11 1.43 -12.03 -3.79
N ALA A 12 2.08 -12.04 -2.65
CA ALA A 12 3.50 -11.73 -2.51
C ALA A 12 4.44 -12.79 -3.09
N GLU A 13 4.13 -14.07 -2.90
CA GLU A 13 5.05 -15.18 -3.16
C GLU A 13 5.59 -15.27 -4.59
N PRO A 14 4.82 -15.04 -5.65
CA PRO A 14 5.38 -15.05 -7.02
C PRO A 14 6.46 -14.00 -7.27
N LEU A 15 6.56 -12.99 -6.41
CA LEU A 15 7.48 -11.88 -6.50
C LEU A 15 8.52 -11.85 -5.38
N ALA A 16 8.50 -12.83 -4.48
CA ALA A 16 9.29 -12.86 -3.25
C ALA A 16 10.80 -12.69 -3.48
N ASP A 17 11.34 -13.33 -4.50
CA ASP A 17 12.78 -13.30 -4.81
C ASP A 17 13.29 -11.94 -5.31
N PHE A 18 12.40 -11.05 -5.74
CA PHE A 18 12.77 -9.75 -6.32
C PHE A 18 12.74 -8.60 -5.32
N PHE A 19 12.11 -8.80 -4.14
CA PHE A 19 11.89 -7.74 -3.18
C PHE A 19 12.51 -8.05 -1.82
N ASP A 20 13.06 -7.02 -1.19
CA ASP A 20 13.52 -7.10 0.19
C ASP A 20 12.35 -7.07 1.18
N LEU A 21 11.35 -6.27 0.86
CA LEU A 21 10.10 -6.17 1.60
C LEU A 21 8.94 -5.77 0.69
N MET A 22 7.75 -6.12 1.10
CA MET A 22 6.51 -5.73 0.45
C MET A 22 5.58 -5.06 1.45
N MET A 23 4.96 -3.97 1.03
CA MET A 23 4.02 -3.18 1.81
C MET A 23 2.59 -3.56 1.40
N LEU A 24 1.93 -4.36 2.25
CA LEU A 24 0.55 -4.80 2.02
C LEU A 24 -0.42 -3.81 2.66
N GLY A 25 -1.21 -3.16 1.83
CA GLY A 25 -2.23 -2.22 2.29
C GLY A 25 -1.96 -0.78 1.84
N GLU A 26 -2.23 0.15 2.72
CA GLU A 26 -2.29 1.58 2.40
C GLU A 26 -0.99 2.28 2.80
N GLY A 27 -0.33 2.86 1.80
CA GLY A 27 1.01 3.43 1.94
C GLY A 27 1.07 4.59 2.90
N GLU A 28 0.00 5.35 3.05
CA GLU A 28 -0.08 6.49 3.96
C GLU A 28 0.18 6.11 5.42
N VAL A 29 -0.17 4.88 5.80
CA VAL A 29 0.03 4.36 7.16
C VAL A 29 1.44 3.79 7.33
N GLN A 30 1.96 3.11 6.31
CA GLN A 30 3.19 2.32 6.43
C GLN A 30 4.44 3.07 6.00
N LEU A 31 4.35 3.86 4.92
CA LEU A 31 5.52 4.42 4.26
C LEU A 31 6.37 5.31 5.18
N PRO A 32 5.79 6.19 6.00
CA PRO A 32 6.56 6.96 6.96
C PRO A 32 7.38 6.08 7.91
N ASP A 33 6.75 5.09 8.54
CA ASP A 33 7.38 4.20 9.51
C ASP A 33 8.49 3.35 8.87
N VAL A 34 8.27 2.88 7.63
CA VAL A 34 9.27 2.14 6.85
C VAL A 34 10.47 3.02 6.55
N CYS A 35 10.26 4.25 6.08
CA CYS A 35 11.32 5.21 5.78
C CYS A 35 12.11 5.57 7.03
N ASP A 36 11.44 5.90 8.12
CA ASP A 36 12.07 6.29 9.38
C ASP A 36 12.89 5.14 9.97
N THR A 37 12.36 3.91 9.94
CA THR A 37 13.10 2.72 10.40
C THR A 37 14.36 2.48 9.58
N ILE A 38 14.31 2.65 8.25
CA ILE A 38 15.48 2.50 7.38
C ILE A 38 16.52 3.60 7.68
N ILE A 39 16.06 4.85 7.79
CA ILE A 39 16.94 6.01 8.05
C ILE A 39 17.63 5.84 9.40
N GLN A 40 16.85 5.50 10.43
CA GLN A 40 17.38 5.31 11.78
C GLN A 40 18.37 4.14 11.84
N GLY A 41 18.01 2.98 11.25
CA GLY A 41 18.89 1.82 11.22
C GLY A 41 20.23 2.11 10.51
N ARG A 42 20.20 2.89 9.43
CA ARG A 42 21.43 3.34 8.74
C ARG A 42 22.28 4.26 9.64
N ARG A 43 21.66 5.18 10.37
CA ARG A 43 22.37 6.07 11.32
C ARG A 43 23.00 5.30 12.48
N GLU A 44 22.37 4.22 12.91
CA GLU A 44 22.89 3.31 13.93
C GLU A 44 23.97 2.34 13.41
N GLY A 45 24.23 2.32 12.12
CA GLY A 45 25.23 1.42 11.50
C GLY A 45 24.75 -0.03 11.38
N LEU A 46 23.45 -0.27 11.43
CA LEU A 46 22.89 -1.61 11.33
C LEU A 46 23.04 -2.21 9.92
N THR A 47 23.24 -3.52 9.88
CA THR A 47 23.20 -4.27 8.63
C THR A 47 21.80 -4.27 8.00
N LYS A 48 21.72 -4.51 6.70
CA LYS A 48 20.45 -4.64 5.99
C LYS A 48 19.50 -5.64 6.67
N ARG A 49 20.04 -6.79 7.13
CA ARG A 49 19.25 -7.83 7.77
C ARG A 49 18.67 -7.38 9.13
N GLU A 50 19.42 -6.64 9.91
CA GLU A 50 18.94 -6.09 11.19
C GLU A 50 17.85 -5.04 10.98
N ILE A 51 17.98 -4.20 9.93
CA ILE A 51 16.93 -3.25 9.56
C ILE A 51 15.67 -4.00 9.11
N LEU A 52 15.78 -5.05 8.29
CA LEU A 52 14.65 -5.87 7.87
C LEU A 52 13.95 -6.54 9.06
N LYS A 53 14.69 -6.95 10.09
CA LYS A 53 14.11 -7.47 11.35
C LYS A 53 13.26 -6.45 12.09
N ARG A 54 13.62 -5.17 12.04
CA ARG A 54 12.76 -4.11 12.60
C ARG A 54 11.54 -3.88 11.73
N LEU A 55 11.74 -3.84 10.43
CA LEU A 55 10.69 -3.58 9.43
C LEU A 55 9.57 -4.61 9.43
N CYS A 56 9.88 -5.91 9.64
CA CYS A 56 8.88 -6.96 9.61
C CYS A 56 7.83 -6.87 10.74
N HIS A 57 8.05 -6.02 11.74
CA HIS A 57 7.09 -5.75 12.83
C HIS A 57 6.16 -4.57 12.55
N ILE A 58 6.39 -3.80 11.48
CA ILE A 58 5.47 -2.75 11.03
C ILE A 58 4.24 -3.42 10.41
N GLU A 59 3.05 -2.96 10.77
CA GLU A 59 1.80 -3.51 10.24
C GLU A 59 1.78 -3.48 8.71
N GLY A 60 1.48 -4.59 8.09
CA GLY A 60 1.42 -4.73 6.64
C GLY A 60 2.77 -4.93 5.94
N VAL A 61 3.88 -4.94 6.66
CA VAL A 61 5.19 -5.20 6.05
C VAL A 61 5.48 -6.70 6.03
N TYR A 62 5.64 -7.24 4.83
CA TYR A 62 6.06 -8.61 4.58
C TYR A 62 7.51 -8.62 4.09
N VAL A 63 8.37 -9.35 4.78
CA VAL A 63 9.79 -9.54 4.42
C VAL A 63 9.99 -10.97 3.98
N PRO A 64 10.01 -11.27 2.67
CA PRO A 64 10.04 -12.66 2.16
C PRO A 64 11.15 -13.52 2.76
N ALA A 65 12.34 -12.94 2.95
CA ALA A 65 13.49 -13.63 3.52
C ALA A 65 13.27 -14.22 4.92
N PHE A 66 12.19 -13.83 5.61
CA PHE A 66 11.85 -14.33 6.96
C PHE A 66 10.70 -15.34 6.96
N TYR A 67 10.38 -15.91 5.80
CA TYR A 67 9.38 -16.95 5.67
C TYR A 67 9.92 -18.12 4.82
N ASP A 68 9.66 -19.32 5.26
CA ASP A 68 9.91 -20.52 4.48
C ASP A 68 8.59 -21.01 3.89
N VAL A 69 8.57 -21.18 2.58
CA VAL A 69 7.40 -21.68 1.85
C VAL A 69 7.63 -23.12 1.44
N SER A 70 6.74 -24.00 1.88
CA SER A 70 6.73 -25.40 1.44
C SER A 70 5.66 -25.62 0.37
N TYR A 71 5.95 -26.52 -0.57
CA TYR A 71 5.06 -26.82 -1.68
C TYR A 71 4.70 -28.31 -1.67
N ARG A 72 3.46 -28.59 -2.03
CA ARG A 72 2.99 -29.94 -2.29
C ARG A 72 3.58 -30.47 -3.61
N PRO A 73 3.54 -31.82 -3.84
CA PRO A 73 4.00 -32.39 -5.11
C PRO A 73 3.28 -31.86 -6.36
N ASP A 74 2.07 -31.31 -6.20
CA ASP A 74 1.29 -30.67 -7.26
C ASP A 74 1.64 -29.20 -7.51
N GLY A 75 2.66 -28.66 -6.81
CA GLY A 75 3.12 -27.27 -6.94
C GLY A 75 2.31 -26.24 -6.16
N ARG A 76 1.29 -26.64 -5.40
CA ARG A 76 0.55 -25.72 -4.55
C ARG A 76 1.30 -25.44 -3.26
N VAL A 77 1.18 -24.22 -2.76
CA VAL A 77 1.68 -23.85 -1.44
C VAL A 77 1.04 -24.74 -0.38
N GLU A 78 1.85 -25.40 0.41
CA GLU A 78 1.43 -26.22 1.53
C GLU A 78 1.41 -25.42 2.83
N ALA A 79 2.51 -24.73 3.12
CA ALA A 79 2.62 -23.88 4.30
C ALA A 79 3.56 -22.69 4.06
N ILE A 80 3.32 -21.62 4.79
CA ILE A 80 4.23 -20.48 4.93
C ILE A 80 4.58 -20.37 6.41
N THR A 81 5.84 -20.56 6.74
CA THR A 81 6.30 -20.59 8.13
C THR A 81 7.21 -19.42 8.42
N ALA A 82 6.83 -18.59 9.38
CA ALA A 82 7.65 -17.49 9.84
C ALA A 82 8.89 -17.97 10.59
N LYS A 83 10.01 -17.30 10.39
CA LYS A 83 11.29 -17.52 11.06
C LYS A 83 11.88 -16.21 11.56
N GLU A 84 12.94 -16.30 12.36
CA GLU A 84 13.70 -15.15 12.89
C GLU A 84 12.86 -14.11 13.66
N GLY A 85 11.74 -14.54 14.24
CA GLY A 85 10.86 -13.65 15.01
C GLY A 85 9.86 -12.85 14.18
N ALA A 86 9.76 -13.12 12.87
CA ALA A 86 8.74 -12.48 12.03
C ALA A 86 7.31 -12.90 12.46
N PRO A 87 6.31 -12.03 12.25
CA PRO A 87 4.92 -12.37 12.57
C PRO A 87 4.41 -13.57 11.77
N ALA A 88 3.72 -14.50 12.42
CA ALA A 88 3.12 -15.65 11.73
C ALA A 88 2.06 -15.25 10.70
N VAL A 89 1.44 -14.09 10.88
CA VAL A 89 0.42 -13.52 9.99
C VAL A 89 0.72 -12.05 9.76
N VAL A 90 0.87 -11.66 8.53
CA VAL A 90 0.98 -10.25 8.14
C VAL A 90 -0.42 -9.73 7.80
N ARG A 91 -0.88 -8.76 8.56
CA ARG A 91 -2.15 -8.08 8.30
C ARG A 91 -1.88 -6.84 7.48
N LYS A 92 -2.65 -6.63 6.41
CA LYS A 92 -2.52 -5.40 5.62
C LYS A 92 -2.84 -4.17 6.48
N ALA A 93 -2.06 -3.12 6.33
CA ALA A 93 -2.34 -1.84 6.97
C ALA A 93 -3.49 -1.11 6.26
N ILE A 94 -4.38 -0.52 7.03
CA ILE A 94 -5.54 0.21 6.51
C ILE A 94 -5.76 1.52 7.29
N ILE A 95 -6.16 2.56 6.57
CA ILE A 95 -6.67 3.79 7.17
C ILE A 95 -8.08 3.52 7.68
N GLN A 96 -8.32 3.68 8.96
CA GLN A 96 -9.64 3.46 9.55
C GLN A 96 -10.60 4.60 9.20
N ASP A 97 -10.14 5.84 9.28
CA ASP A 97 -10.87 7.04 8.91
C ASP A 97 -10.24 7.70 7.68
N MET A 98 -10.95 7.65 6.55
CA MET A 98 -10.50 8.25 5.29
C MET A 98 -10.37 9.78 5.37
N ASN A 99 -11.09 10.43 6.29
CA ASN A 99 -11.05 11.88 6.47
C ASN A 99 -9.81 12.34 7.24
N SER A 100 -9.13 11.43 7.94
CA SER A 100 -7.84 11.73 8.59
C SER A 100 -6.72 12.01 7.58
N GLN A 101 -6.88 11.57 6.34
CA GLN A 101 -5.90 11.79 5.28
C GLN A 101 -6.32 12.95 4.40
N PRO A 102 -5.48 13.98 4.25
CA PRO A 102 -5.80 15.14 3.43
C PRO A 102 -5.95 14.74 1.97
N LEU A 103 -6.86 15.39 1.27
CA LEU A 103 -6.89 15.38 -0.19
C LEU A 103 -5.89 16.42 -0.71
N PRO A 104 -5.16 16.12 -1.80
CA PRO A 104 -4.30 17.12 -2.42
C PRO A 104 -5.10 18.36 -2.82
N GLU A 105 -4.68 19.53 -2.36
CA GLU A 105 -5.30 20.80 -2.73
C GLU A 105 -4.69 21.38 -4.00
N ASN A 106 -3.41 21.07 -4.26
CA ASN A 106 -2.68 21.52 -5.43
C ASN A 106 -2.20 20.31 -6.22
N PHE A 107 -2.79 20.06 -7.36
CA PHE A 107 -2.36 19.01 -8.27
C PHE A 107 -1.27 19.50 -9.22
N VAL A 108 -0.32 18.63 -9.52
CA VAL A 108 0.64 18.87 -10.59
C VAL A 108 -0.11 18.73 -11.92
N VAL A 109 -0.18 19.82 -12.64
CA VAL A 109 -0.84 19.89 -13.96
C VAL A 109 0.19 19.56 -15.03
N PRO A 110 -0.09 18.65 -15.98
CA PRO A 110 0.82 18.38 -17.08
C PRO A 110 0.92 19.61 -18.00
N MET A 111 2.14 19.94 -18.46
CA MET A 111 2.38 21.03 -19.42
C MET A 111 2.02 20.66 -20.87
N ILE A 112 1.79 19.39 -21.14
CA ILE A 112 1.40 18.84 -22.45
C ILE A 112 0.07 18.13 -22.32
N GLY A 113 -0.71 18.08 -23.39
CA GLY A 113 -2.00 17.38 -23.40
C GLY A 113 -1.84 15.92 -22.98
N ALA A 114 -2.54 15.51 -21.94
CA ALA A 114 -2.58 14.13 -21.44
C ALA A 114 -3.90 13.49 -21.80
N VAL A 115 -3.90 12.15 -21.99
CA VAL A 115 -5.11 11.38 -22.35
C VAL A 115 -6.21 11.53 -21.30
N HIS A 116 -5.84 11.74 -20.03
CA HIS A 116 -6.75 11.91 -18.90
C HIS A 116 -6.55 13.28 -18.22
N ASP A 117 -6.70 14.33 -19.02
CA ASP A 117 -6.65 15.71 -18.52
C ASP A 117 -7.97 16.07 -17.83
N ARG A 118 -8.11 15.63 -16.59
CA ARG A 118 -9.31 15.84 -15.77
C ARG A 118 -9.00 15.80 -14.28
N ALA A 119 -9.79 16.50 -13.50
CA ALA A 119 -9.75 16.41 -12.04
C ALA A 119 -10.19 15.00 -11.58
N GLN A 120 -9.41 14.43 -10.67
CA GLN A 120 -9.72 13.13 -10.06
C GLN A 120 -9.73 13.28 -8.54
N ILE A 121 -10.79 12.80 -7.91
CA ILE A 121 -10.93 12.80 -6.45
C ILE A 121 -11.28 11.38 -6.00
N GLU A 122 -10.54 10.91 -5.01
CA GLU A 122 -10.84 9.64 -4.36
C GLU A 122 -12.01 9.82 -3.39
N VAL A 123 -13.15 9.25 -3.74
CA VAL A 123 -14.39 9.33 -2.95
C VAL A 123 -14.44 8.28 -1.86
N LEU A 124 -13.98 7.06 -2.17
CA LEU A 124 -14.04 5.91 -1.29
C LEU A 124 -12.94 4.90 -1.61
N ARG A 125 -12.63 4.05 -0.64
CA ARG A 125 -11.83 2.83 -0.81
C ARG A 125 -12.63 1.61 -0.41
N GLY A 126 -12.41 0.51 -1.13
CA GLY A 126 -13.08 -0.75 -0.91
C GLY A 126 -14.36 -0.91 -1.74
N CYS A 127 -14.95 -2.09 -1.62
CA CYS A 127 -16.18 -2.41 -2.34
C CYS A 127 -16.96 -3.47 -1.57
N VAL A 128 -18.27 -3.25 -1.43
CA VAL A 128 -19.19 -4.21 -0.77
C VAL A 128 -19.62 -5.34 -1.70
N ARG A 129 -19.40 -5.19 -3.02
CA ARG A 129 -19.79 -6.20 -4.00
C ARG A 129 -18.85 -7.41 -3.92
N GLY A 130 -19.38 -8.59 -4.11
CA GLY A 130 -18.65 -9.85 -4.11
C GLY A 130 -18.46 -10.43 -5.52
N CYS A 131 -18.18 -9.62 -6.53
CA CYS A 131 -18.02 -10.05 -7.91
C CYS A 131 -16.87 -11.05 -8.02
N ARG A 132 -17.12 -12.24 -8.57
CA ARG A 132 -16.15 -13.34 -8.62
C ARG A 132 -14.90 -13.02 -9.45
N PHE A 133 -15.00 -12.14 -10.42
CA PHE A 133 -13.88 -11.73 -11.28
C PHE A 133 -13.06 -10.57 -10.70
N CYS A 134 -13.56 -9.87 -9.66
CA CYS A 134 -13.01 -8.58 -9.22
C CYS A 134 -12.18 -8.74 -7.95
N GLN A 135 -10.87 -8.59 -8.06
CA GLN A 135 -9.95 -8.64 -6.94
C GLN A 135 -10.11 -7.43 -5.99
N ALA A 136 -10.51 -6.27 -6.51
CA ALA A 136 -10.68 -5.05 -5.72
C ALA A 136 -11.67 -5.22 -4.55
N GLY A 137 -12.73 -6.02 -4.73
CA GLY A 137 -13.70 -6.35 -3.69
C GLY A 137 -13.12 -7.15 -2.51
N PHE A 138 -11.91 -7.66 -2.63
CA PHE A 138 -11.20 -8.40 -1.59
C PHE A 138 -10.01 -7.62 -1.04
N ILE A 139 -9.17 -7.05 -1.92
CA ILE A 139 -7.94 -6.35 -1.54
C ILE A 139 -8.22 -5.08 -0.74
N TYR A 140 -9.25 -4.30 -1.13
CA TYR A 140 -9.49 -2.98 -0.55
C TYR A 140 -10.55 -2.95 0.56
N ARG A 141 -10.99 -4.09 1.06
CA ARG A 141 -11.90 -4.14 2.22
C ARG A 141 -11.20 -3.64 3.50
N PRO A 142 -11.95 -3.02 4.42
CA PRO A 142 -13.36 -2.63 4.38
C PRO A 142 -13.63 -1.45 3.46
N MET A 143 -14.91 -1.24 3.09
CA MET A 143 -15.33 -0.03 2.39
C MET A 143 -15.33 1.15 3.37
N ARG A 144 -14.74 2.26 2.96
CA ARG A 144 -14.66 3.51 3.74
C ARG A 144 -14.84 4.68 2.79
N GLU A 145 -15.61 5.66 3.20
CA GLU A 145 -15.99 6.81 2.40
C GLU A 145 -15.41 8.09 3.00
N ARG A 146 -15.26 9.11 2.18
CA ARG A 146 -14.90 10.45 2.60
C ARG A 146 -16.16 11.30 2.77
N ASP A 147 -16.08 12.27 3.65
CA ASP A 147 -17.17 13.21 3.89
C ASP A 147 -17.45 14.08 2.66
N ALA A 148 -18.73 14.33 2.40
CA ALA A 148 -19.19 15.11 1.27
C ALA A 148 -18.63 16.54 1.28
N ASP A 149 -18.48 17.15 2.46
CA ASP A 149 -17.94 18.51 2.60
C ASP A 149 -16.46 18.57 2.21
N MET A 150 -15.66 17.56 2.61
CA MET A 150 -14.25 17.43 2.22
C MET A 150 -14.13 17.25 0.70
N LEU A 151 -14.95 16.39 0.11
CA LEU A 151 -14.98 16.18 -1.34
C LEU A 151 -15.38 17.43 -2.09
N SER A 152 -16.38 18.16 -1.60
CA SER A 152 -16.86 19.41 -2.19
C SER A 152 -15.79 20.51 -2.14
N LYS A 153 -15.03 20.62 -1.02
CA LYS A 153 -13.91 21.56 -0.89
C LYS A 153 -12.79 21.21 -1.88
N ALA A 154 -12.39 19.95 -1.95
CA ALA A 154 -11.36 19.48 -2.87
C ALA A 154 -11.78 19.70 -4.34
N GLY A 155 -13.04 19.41 -4.70
CA GLY A 155 -13.57 19.65 -6.03
C GLY A 155 -13.49 21.12 -6.44
N ARG A 156 -13.87 22.04 -5.56
CA ARG A 156 -13.74 23.49 -5.83
C ARG A 156 -12.29 23.92 -6.04
N SER A 157 -11.36 23.40 -5.23
CA SER A 157 -9.93 23.70 -5.39
C SER A 157 -9.41 23.24 -6.74
N LEU A 158 -9.75 22.00 -7.13
CA LEU A 158 -9.33 21.42 -8.41
C LEU A 158 -9.90 22.17 -9.62
N CYS A 159 -11.17 22.57 -9.57
CA CYS A 159 -11.79 23.37 -10.63
C CYS A 159 -11.13 24.74 -10.79
N GLY A 160 -10.54 25.29 -9.73
CA GLY A 160 -9.79 26.55 -9.77
C GLY A 160 -8.41 26.46 -10.45
N LEU A 161 -7.88 25.24 -10.63
CA LEU A 161 -6.54 25.00 -11.20
C LEU A 161 -6.51 24.98 -12.73
N SER A 162 -7.41 25.62 -13.43
CA SER A 162 -7.34 25.77 -14.91
C SER A 162 -7.37 24.47 -15.74
N LEU A 163 -7.50 23.31 -15.11
CA LEU A 163 -7.64 22.02 -15.78
C LEU A 163 -8.97 21.88 -16.51
N ILE A 164 -9.88 22.79 -16.26
CA ILE A 164 -11.25 22.73 -16.77
C ILE A 164 -11.60 24.11 -17.35
N HIS A 165 -10.87 24.52 -18.36
CA HIS A 165 -11.43 25.41 -19.35
C HIS A 165 -12.01 24.54 -20.48
N ILE A 166 -13.13 23.99 -20.20
CA ILE A 166 -14.04 23.47 -21.21
C ILE A 166 -15.16 24.46 -21.37
#